data_8f0846ebcf2956f469222cccf7c7809b
#
_entry.id   8f0846ebcf2956f469222cccf7c7809b
#
_cell.length_a   1.000
_cell.length_b   1.000
_cell.length_c   1.000
_cell.angle_alpha   90.00
_cell.angle_beta   90.00
_cell.angle_gamma   90.00
#
_symmetry.space_group_name_H-M   'P 1'
#
loop_
_entity.id
_entity.type
_entity.pdbx_description
1 polymer ?
#
loop_
_entity_poly.entity_id
_entity_poly.type
_entity_poly.pdbx_seq_one_letter_code
_entity_poly.pdbx_strand_id
1 'polypeptide(L)'
;MKKNYLLLTAACLAAASTAIAATPRMDHKGRYIAKSLQQPASARQAQKAPARIVNVTPKALPATDITENAFTANWESVAGADGYCMFVYEPVKITEPGTYAIVDESFNLVNVGSTVEPVWAENTFYTDISEEYDYTFTPDWSGIGVAFARGMVSANLYSPTMALEHDGGKFKVTIELVANQGTILSVRSVNGDGVEQVQRQTTTQPGGQTLEFEFTNGTHETWLYMVDEGIEGDDDGQYANVLSWFDQITVSQELQAGDEVLRLVDIDDYISVPVTSRRFDNMKYLYGAKELAYDFYAAYVYENDPDDDWDDETDYSNFSNLQKLQLLQTGIEGIDTAGDDAPVRYFNLQGVPVANPEPGQIYIRTQNGRCSKVRL
;
A
#
# COMPACT_ATOMS: atom_id res chain seq x y z
N MET A 1 -4.41 -26.70 39.55
CA MET A 1 -3.95 -26.16 38.29
C MET A 1 -4.95 -25.24 37.56
N LYS A 2 -6.04 -24.77 38.16
CA LYS A 2 -7.04 -23.89 37.49
C LYS A 2 -6.94 -22.40 37.87
N LYS A 3 -6.03 -22.00 38.77
CA LYS A 3 -5.92 -20.60 39.21
C LYS A 3 -4.93 -19.74 38.43
N ASN A 4 -4.01 -20.35 37.68
CA ASN A 4 -2.99 -19.59 36.96
C ASN A 4 -3.43 -19.11 35.55
N TYR A 5 -4.44 -19.76 34.95
CA TYR A 5 -4.98 -19.32 33.65
C TYR A 5 -5.85 -18.06 33.74
N LEU A 6 -6.50 -17.86 34.90
CA LEU A 6 -7.38 -16.70 35.13
C LEU A 6 -6.59 -15.40 35.29
N LEU A 7 -5.33 -15.46 35.76
CA LEU A 7 -4.48 -14.30 35.94
C LEU A 7 -3.82 -13.87 34.61
N LEU A 8 -3.53 -14.81 33.70
CA LEU A 8 -2.98 -14.51 32.40
C LEU A 8 -4.02 -13.88 31.48
N THR A 9 -5.25 -14.38 31.50
CA THR A 9 -6.37 -13.79 30.73
C THR A 9 -6.74 -12.40 31.25
N ALA A 10 -6.69 -12.14 32.55
CA ALA A 10 -6.98 -10.82 33.11
C ALA A 10 -5.90 -9.78 32.73
N ALA A 11 -4.63 -10.22 32.62
CA ALA A 11 -3.55 -9.32 32.16
C ALA A 11 -3.66 -8.99 30.66
N CYS A 12 -4.04 -9.94 29.82
CA CYS A 12 -4.31 -9.69 28.40
C CYS A 12 -5.56 -8.82 28.19
N LEU A 13 -6.62 -9.00 29.00
CA LEU A 13 -7.80 -8.14 28.92
C LEU A 13 -7.51 -6.69 29.37
N ALA A 14 -6.67 -6.52 30.40
CA ALA A 14 -6.28 -5.17 30.84
C ALA A 14 -5.42 -4.46 29.77
N ALA A 15 -4.57 -5.20 29.05
CA ALA A 15 -3.80 -4.64 27.94
C ALA A 15 -4.70 -4.31 26.73
N ALA A 16 -5.67 -5.16 26.40
CA ALA A 16 -6.60 -4.91 25.31
C ALA A 16 -7.55 -3.72 25.58
N SER A 17 -8.02 -3.56 26.83
CA SER A 17 -8.89 -2.44 27.19
C SER A 17 -8.15 -1.08 27.26
N THR A 18 -6.84 -1.09 27.52
CA THR A 18 -6.02 0.11 27.42
C THR A 18 -5.56 0.40 25.98
N ALA A 19 -5.45 -0.62 25.12
CA ALA A 19 -5.13 -0.46 23.70
C ALA A 19 -6.25 0.24 22.90
N ILE A 20 -7.52 0.08 23.31
CA ILE A 20 -8.66 0.79 22.69
C ILE A 20 -8.59 2.31 22.93
N ALA A 21 -7.85 2.76 23.96
CA ALA A 21 -7.67 4.17 24.29
C ALA A 21 -6.51 4.85 23.51
N ALA A 22 -5.62 4.08 22.91
CA ALA A 22 -4.56 4.63 22.07
C ALA A 22 -5.07 4.74 20.63
N THR A 23 -5.78 5.80 20.31
CA THR A 23 -6.06 6.17 18.94
C THR A 23 -4.71 6.27 18.20
N PRO A 24 -4.55 5.60 17.04
CA PRO A 24 -3.36 5.80 16.23
C PRO A 24 -3.17 7.29 16.00
N ARG A 25 -1.94 7.75 16.01
CA ARG A 25 -1.66 9.14 15.68
C ARG A 25 -2.12 9.41 14.26
N MET A 26 -3.13 10.22 14.17
CA MET A 26 -3.63 10.73 12.92
C MET A 26 -3.31 12.22 12.86
N ASP A 27 -2.93 12.70 11.69
CA ASP A 27 -2.82 14.14 11.47
C ASP A 27 -4.21 14.79 11.50
N HIS A 28 -4.23 16.12 11.43
CA HIS A 28 -5.47 16.90 11.38
C HIS A 28 -6.36 16.60 10.15
N LYS A 29 -5.83 15.90 9.16
CA LYS A 29 -6.56 15.37 7.99
C LYS A 29 -7.00 13.92 8.17
N GLY A 30 -6.73 13.30 9.34
CA GLY A 30 -7.07 11.92 9.63
C GLY A 30 -6.13 10.89 8.99
N ARG A 31 -4.95 11.30 8.49
CA ARG A 31 -3.95 10.39 7.95
C ARG A 31 -3.12 9.78 9.07
N TYR A 32 -2.75 8.52 8.90
CA TYR A 32 -1.84 7.86 9.83
C TYR A 32 -0.44 8.49 9.76
N ILE A 33 0.15 8.78 10.92
CA ILE A 33 1.53 9.27 11.01
C ILE A 33 2.45 8.06 10.98
N ALA A 34 3.28 7.94 9.96
CA ALA A 34 4.24 6.86 9.82
C ALA A 34 5.10 6.71 11.09
N LYS A 35 5.33 5.46 11.52
CA LYS A 35 6.09 5.13 12.73
C LYS A 35 7.48 5.75 12.74
N SER A 36 8.12 5.87 11.59
CA SER A 36 9.42 6.51 11.39
C SER A 36 9.40 8.02 11.70
N LEU A 37 8.26 8.70 11.53
CA LEU A 37 8.06 10.10 11.91
C LEU A 37 7.85 10.28 13.41
N GLN A 38 7.60 9.20 14.14
CA GLN A 38 7.36 9.20 15.59
C GLN A 38 8.67 9.06 16.40
N GLN A 39 9.83 9.49 15.86
CA GLN A 39 11.10 9.43 16.58
C GLN A 39 11.07 10.30 17.84
N PRO A 40 11.68 9.85 18.97
CA PRO A 40 11.65 10.59 20.22
C PRO A 40 12.31 11.96 20.09
N ALA A 41 11.68 12.93 20.71
CA ALA A 41 12.01 14.36 20.70
C ALA A 41 13.45 14.72 21.16
N SER A 42 14.15 13.82 21.86
CA SER A 42 15.50 14.04 22.39
C SER A 42 16.56 14.36 21.33
N ALA A 43 16.25 14.20 20.04
CA ALA A 43 17.14 14.52 18.92
C ALA A 43 16.83 15.89 18.26
N ARG A 44 15.79 16.61 18.66
CA ARG A 44 15.35 17.83 18.00
C ARG A 44 15.81 19.07 18.79
N GLN A 45 16.54 19.94 18.14
CA GLN A 45 16.83 21.28 18.69
C GLN A 45 15.59 22.15 18.54
N ALA A 46 15.23 22.88 19.60
CA ALA A 46 14.15 23.87 19.55
C ALA A 46 14.44 24.91 18.46
N GLN A 47 13.92 24.67 17.27
CA GLN A 47 13.98 25.61 16.16
C GLN A 47 12.76 26.54 16.19
N LYS A 48 12.99 27.80 15.83
CA LYS A 48 11.93 28.78 15.57
C LYS A 48 10.91 28.15 14.62
N ALA A 49 9.63 28.14 15.02
CA ALA A 49 8.55 27.56 14.22
C ALA A 49 8.71 27.90 12.72
N PRO A 50 8.95 26.92 11.86
CA PRO A 50 9.11 27.16 10.43
C PRO A 50 7.79 27.65 9.83
N ALA A 51 7.86 28.19 8.62
CA ALA A 51 6.64 28.45 7.86
C ALA A 51 5.90 27.13 7.66
N ARG A 52 4.59 27.07 8.00
CA ARG A 52 3.76 25.87 7.81
C ARG A 52 3.89 25.37 6.37
N ILE A 53 4.15 24.08 6.21
CA ILE A 53 4.21 23.45 4.89
C ILE A 53 2.84 23.10 4.32
N VAL A 54 1.80 23.25 5.11
CA VAL A 54 0.39 23.09 4.71
C VAL A 54 0.10 23.95 3.48
N ASN A 55 -0.45 23.35 2.43
CA ASN A 55 -0.70 23.95 1.11
C ASN A 55 0.55 24.23 0.25
N VAL A 56 1.74 23.80 0.65
CA VAL A 56 2.89 23.75 -0.24
C VAL A 56 2.69 22.56 -1.20
N THR A 57 2.85 22.80 -2.49
CA THR A 57 2.90 21.71 -3.48
C THR A 57 4.37 21.44 -3.83
N PRO A 58 4.93 20.32 -3.37
CA PRO A 58 6.31 19.95 -3.66
C PRO A 58 6.50 19.66 -5.16
N LYS A 59 7.75 19.54 -5.58
CA LYS A 59 8.08 19.27 -6.98
C LYS A 59 8.95 18.04 -7.11
N ALA A 60 8.40 16.98 -7.68
CA ALA A 60 9.15 15.83 -8.15
C ALA A 60 9.89 16.17 -9.46
N LEU A 61 11.12 15.69 -9.58
CA LEU A 61 12.02 15.87 -10.74
C LEU A 61 12.10 14.54 -11.51
N PRO A 62 12.54 14.54 -12.77
CA PRO A 62 12.69 13.31 -13.53
C PRO A 62 13.60 12.29 -12.85
N ALA A 63 13.24 11.01 -12.95
CA ALA A 63 14.06 9.90 -12.46
C ALA A 63 15.40 9.81 -13.17
N THR A 64 16.40 9.33 -12.43
CA THR A 64 17.76 9.05 -12.93
C THR A 64 18.16 7.60 -12.65
N ASP A 65 19.33 7.19 -13.12
CA ASP A 65 19.90 5.85 -12.88
C ASP A 65 18.93 4.71 -13.16
N ILE A 66 18.10 4.88 -14.21
CA ILE A 66 17.09 3.91 -14.58
C ILE A 66 17.78 2.67 -15.16
N THR A 67 17.41 1.50 -14.63
CA THR A 67 17.86 0.19 -15.09
C THR A 67 16.66 -0.69 -15.45
N GLU A 68 16.85 -1.98 -15.66
CA GLU A 68 15.76 -2.92 -15.93
C GLU A 68 14.85 -3.18 -14.71
N ASN A 69 15.35 -2.92 -13.51
CA ASN A 69 14.66 -3.21 -12.26
C ASN A 69 14.90 -2.18 -11.15
N ALA A 70 15.38 -0.99 -11.50
CA ALA A 70 15.62 0.04 -10.50
C ALA A 70 15.64 1.44 -11.13
N PHE A 71 15.38 2.46 -10.31
CA PHE A 71 15.51 3.85 -10.66
C PHE A 71 15.82 4.70 -9.41
N THR A 72 16.29 5.92 -9.62
CA THR A 72 16.43 6.92 -8.56
C THR A 72 15.38 8.01 -8.77
N ALA A 73 14.45 8.11 -7.83
CA ALA A 73 13.50 9.24 -7.75
C ALA A 73 14.25 10.49 -7.26
N ASN A 74 13.87 11.65 -7.75
CA ASN A 74 14.49 12.93 -7.40
C ASN A 74 13.42 13.99 -7.15
N TRP A 75 13.72 14.98 -6.29
CA TRP A 75 12.80 16.08 -5.99
C TRP A 75 13.53 17.36 -5.55
N GLU A 76 12.79 18.47 -5.53
CA GLU A 76 13.26 19.71 -4.93
C GLU A 76 13.00 19.68 -3.42
N SER A 77 13.95 20.16 -2.62
CA SER A 77 13.77 20.25 -1.17
C SER A 77 12.62 21.18 -0.78
N VAL A 78 11.83 20.79 0.20
CA VAL A 78 10.75 21.60 0.75
C VAL A 78 11.26 22.28 2.02
N ALA A 79 11.22 23.62 2.02
CA ALA A 79 11.66 24.40 3.17
C ALA A 79 10.74 24.14 4.37
N GLY A 80 11.32 23.74 5.49
CA GLY A 80 10.59 23.43 6.71
C GLY A 80 10.13 21.97 6.84
N ALA A 81 10.40 21.11 5.87
CA ALA A 81 10.15 19.69 6.02
C ALA A 81 11.16 19.01 6.94
N ASP A 82 10.74 18.01 7.69
CA ASP A 82 11.58 17.08 8.44
C ASP A 82 11.81 15.78 7.65
N GLY A 83 10.88 15.44 6.80
CA GLY A 83 10.94 14.24 5.97
C GLY A 83 10.00 14.28 4.78
N TYR A 84 10.07 13.21 4.00
CA TYR A 84 9.24 12.99 2.81
C TYR A 84 8.69 11.57 2.86
N CYS A 85 7.45 11.38 2.41
CA CYS A 85 6.88 10.09 2.11
C CYS A 85 6.67 9.98 0.61
N MET A 86 7.17 8.92 0.00
CA MET A 86 7.18 8.74 -1.45
C MET A 86 6.42 7.48 -1.85
N PHE A 87 5.61 7.59 -2.87
CA PHE A 87 4.79 6.54 -3.43
C PHE A 87 5.23 6.21 -4.84
N VAL A 88 5.34 4.94 -5.14
CA VAL A 88 5.64 4.44 -6.49
C VAL A 88 4.42 3.67 -7.00
N TYR A 89 3.98 4.03 -8.17
CA TYR A 89 2.78 3.45 -8.80
C TYR A 89 3.12 2.80 -10.14
N GLU A 90 2.26 1.86 -10.52
CA GLU A 90 2.11 1.39 -11.89
C GLU A 90 0.82 2.01 -12.47
N PRO A 91 0.92 3.00 -13.38
CA PRO A 91 -0.25 3.61 -14.01
C PRO A 91 -0.82 2.66 -15.08
N VAL A 92 -2.03 2.19 -14.84
CA VAL A 92 -2.75 1.27 -15.73
C VAL A 92 -3.80 2.03 -16.51
N LYS A 93 -3.68 2.06 -17.86
CA LYS A 93 -4.68 2.67 -18.73
C LYS A 93 -5.88 1.76 -18.92
N ILE A 94 -7.06 2.30 -18.70
CA ILE A 94 -8.33 1.64 -18.94
C ILE A 94 -8.69 1.75 -20.42
N THR A 95 -8.92 0.62 -21.07
CA THR A 95 -9.28 0.56 -22.49
C THR A 95 -10.76 0.39 -22.73
N GLU A 96 -11.48 -0.22 -21.81
CA GLU A 96 -12.92 -0.46 -21.87
C GLU A 96 -13.58 0.03 -20.59
N PRO A 97 -14.78 0.63 -20.65
CA PRO A 97 -15.53 1.00 -19.45
C PRO A 97 -15.91 -0.22 -18.60
N GLY A 98 -15.89 -0.08 -17.28
CA GLY A 98 -16.30 -1.15 -16.37
C GLY A 98 -15.86 -0.92 -14.93
N THR A 99 -16.16 -1.90 -14.08
CA THR A 99 -15.71 -1.93 -12.68
C THR A 99 -14.32 -2.52 -12.60
N TYR A 100 -13.40 -1.78 -12.01
CA TYR A 100 -12.00 -2.20 -11.87
C TYR A 100 -11.57 -2.17 -10.41
N ALA A 101 -10.83 -3.20 -9.99
CA ALA A 101 -10.20 -3.21 -8.69
C ALA A 101 -9.00 -2.24 -8.69
N ILE A 102 -8.98 -1.32 -7.74
CA ILE A 102 -7.86 -0.44 -7.44
C ILE A 102 -6.91 -1.15 -6.48
N VAL A 103 -7.45 -1.76 -5.44
CA VAL A 103 -6.77 -2.67 -4.52
C VAL A 103 -7.52 -4.00 -4.52
N ASP A 104 -6.77 -5.09 -4.49
CA ASP A 104 -7.28 -6.46 -4.41
C ASP A 104 -6.32 -7.29 -3.55
N GLU A 105 -6.55 -7.28 -2.24
CA GLU A 105 -5.69 -7.94 -1.26
C GLU A 105 -6.35 -9.19 -0.71
N SER A 106 -5.69 -10.33 -0.89
CA SER A 106 -6.22 -11.65 -0.51
C SER A 106 -5.54 -12.27 0.72
N PHE A 107 -4.54 -11.61 1.29
CA PHE A 107 -3.73 -12.10 2.41
C PHE A 107 -3.16 -13.53 2.25
N ASN A 108 -3.17 -14.07 1.03
CA ASN A 108 -2.71 -15.43 0.73
C ASN A 108 -1.21 -15.66 0.99
N LEU A 109 -0.44 -14.59 1.22
CA LEU A 109 0.96 -14.68 1.63
C LEU A 109 1.11 -15.04 3.11
N VAL A 110 0.07 -14.88 3.93
CA VAL A 110 0.04 -15.34 5.32
C VAL A 110 0.08 -16.87 5.35
N ASN A 111 1.18 -17.44 5.81
CA ASN A 111 1.42 -18.90 5.80
C ASN A 111 1.50 -19.51 7.19
N VAL A 112 1.21 -18.75 8.24
CA VAL A 112 1.31 -19.14 9.65
C VAL A 112 -0.05 -19.16 10.34
N GLY A 113 -0.14 -19.82 11.49
CA GLY A 113 -1.31 -19.83 12.35
C GLY A 113 -2.52 -20.59 11.77
N SER A 114 -3.62 -20.48 12.49
CA SER A 114 -4.96 -20.91 12.12
C SER A 114 -5.98 -20.07 12.89
N THR A 115 -7.25 -20.10 12.51
CA THR A 115 -8.32 -19.37 13.23
C THR A 115 -8.54 -19.90 14.68
N VAL A 116 -8.06 -21.11 15.00
CA VAL A 116 -8.14 -21.70 16.34
C VAL A 116 -6.87 -21.44 17.16
N GLU A 117 -5.71 -21.40 16.50
CA GLU A 117 -4.39 -21.14 17.07
C GLU A 117 -3.70 -20.04 16.24
N PRO A 118 -4.10 -18.78 16.38
CA PRO A 118 -3.53 -17.69 15.62
C PRO A 118 -2.10 -17.36 16.09
N VAL A 119 -1.31 -16.83 15.18
CA VAL A 119 -0.03 -16.21 15.50
C VAL A 119 -0.27 -14.70 15.64
N TRP A 120 0.02 -14.17 16.81
CA TRP A 120 -0.11 -12.74 17.09
C TRP A 120 1.16 -12.00 16.68
N ALA A 121 1.00 -10.81 16.13
CA ALA A 121 2.12 -9.90 15.89
C ALA A 121 2.80 -9.52 17.22
N GLU A 122 4.11 -9.28 17.19
CA GLU A 122 4.88 -8.92 18.37
C GLU A 122 4.44 -7.57 18.95
N ASN A 123 4.10 -6.61 18.09
CA ASN A 123 3.60 -5.30 18.49
C ASN A 123 2.07 -5.29 18.45
N THR A 124 1.46 -5.08 19.62
CA THR A 124 -0.01 -5.05 19.76
C THR A 124 -0.62 -3.68 19.49
N PHE A 125 0.18 -2.60 19.48
CA PHE A 125 -0.31 -1.24 19.28
C PHE A 125 -0.33 -0.84 17.79
N TYR A 126 0.64 -1.29 17.05
CA TYR A 126 0.74 -1.06 15.62
C TYR A 126 1.66 -2.09 14.99
N THR A 127 1.24 -2.64 13.89
CA THR A 127 2.02 -3.62 13.12
C THR A 127 1.94 -3.22 11.65
N ASP A 128 3.08 -3.04 11.02
CA ASP A 128 3.19 -2.99 9.57
C ASP A 128 3.15 -4.41 9.02
N ILE A 129 2.02 -4.77 8.39
CA ILE A 129 1.80 -6.12 7.87
C ILE A 129 2.61 -6.34 6.59
N SER A 130 2.82 -5.27 5.82
CA SER A 130 3.52 -5.30 4.54
C SER A 130 5.03 -5.38 4.72
N GLU A 131 5.62 -4.47 5.50
CA GLU A 131 7.07 -4.37 5.63
C GLU A 131 7.65 -5.32 6.68
N GLU A 132 6.99 -5.47 7.86
CA GLU A 132 7.52 -6.33 8.92
C GLU A 132 7.34 -7.83 8.63
N TYR A 133 6.29 -8.21 7.87
CA TYR A 133 5.92 -9.62 7.68
C TYR A 133 5.90 -10.07 6.22
N ASP A 134 5.88 -9.15 5.25
CA ASP A 134 5.77 -9.48 3.81
C ASP A 134 4.53 -10.37 3.51
N TYR A 135 3.38 -10.06 4.14
CA TYR A 135 2.17 -10.85 4.09
C TYR A 135 1.08 -10.28 3.18
N THR A 136 1.36 -9.18 2.47
CA THR A 136 0.43 -8.54 1.55
C THR A 136 1.00 -8.39 0.15
N PHE A 137 0.14 -8.40 -0.86
CA PHE A 137 0.54 -8.14 -2.24
C PHE A 137 0.67 -6.64 -2.53
N THR A 138 -0.20 -5.84 -1.91
CA THR A 138 -0.14 -4.39 -1.98
C THR A 138 0.67 -3.89 -0.77
N PRO A 139 1.64 -3.00 -0.93
CA PRO A 139 2.37 -2.42 0.20
C PRO A 139 1.48 -1.55 1.09
N ASP A 140 1.99 -1.16 2.26
CA ASP A 140 1.38 -0.20 3.19
C ASP A 140 0.09 -0.68 3.90
N TRP A 141 -0.11 -2.00 4.06
CA TRP A 141 -1.12 -2.53 4.96
C TRP A 141 -0.60 -2.58 6.39
N SER A 142 -1.40 -2.06 7.32
CA SER A 142 -1.04 -2.06 8.74
C SER A 142 -2.26 -2.29 9.63
N GLY A 143 -2.03 -2.54 10.92
CA GLY A 143 -3.13 -2.78 11.84
C GLY A 143 -2.77 -2.67 13.32
N ILE A 144 -3.80 -2.72 14.15
CA ILE A 144 -3.71 -2.75 15.61
C ILE A 144 -4.28 -4.07 16.11
N GLY A 145 -3.55 -4.74 17.02
CA GLY A 145 -3.97 -6.03 17.54
C GLY A 145 -3.99 -7.12 16.47
N VAL A 146 -2.95 -7.17 15.66
CA VAL A 146 -2.87 -8.03 14.47
C VAL A 146 -2.65 -9.47 14.87
N ALA A 147 -3.46 -10.36 14.32
CA ALA A 147 -3.32 -11.79 14.39
C ALA A 147 -3.37 -12.41 12.99
N PHE A 148 -2.57 -13.45 12.77
CA PHE A 148 -2.42 -14.14 11.51
C PHE A 148 -3.00 -15.55 11.59
N ALA A 149 -3.81 -15.91 10.61
CA ALA A 149 -4.21 -17.28 10.33
C ALA A 149 -4.00 -17.51 8.83
N ARG A 150 -3.64 -18.71 8.46
CA ARG A 150 -3.26 -19.07 7.09
C ARG A 150 -4.25 -18.50 6.04
N GLY A 151 -3.78 -17.57 5.21
CA GLY A 151 -4.56 -16.86 4.20
C GLY A 151 -5.46 -15.74 4.74
N MET A 152 -5.37 -15.38 6.03
CA MET A 152 -6.26 -14.39 6.64
C MET A 152 -5.53 -13.56 7.70
N VAL A 153 -6.05 -12.38 7.93
CA VAL A 153 -5.61 -11.44 8.98
C VAL A 153 -6.80 -11.03 9.83
N SER A 154 -6.59 -10.88 11.14
CA SER A 154 -7.54 -10.21 12.05
C SER A 154 -6.85 -9.02 12.68
N ALA A 155 -7.45 -7.85 12.58
CA ALA A 155 -6.91 -6.60 13.12
C ALA A 155 -7.98 -5.49 13.08
N ASN A 156 -7.75 -4.40 13.80
CA ASN A 156 -8.24 -3.09 13.34
C ASN A 156 -7.30 -2.67 12.22
N LEU A 157 -7.77 -2.75 10.97
CA LEU A 157 -6.94 -2.77 9.77
C LEU A 157 -6.96 -1.44 9.05
N TYR A 158 -5.79 -0.95 8.66
CA TYR A 158 -5.60 0.23 7.82
C TYR A 158 -5.17 -0.21 6.42
N SER A 159 -5.82 0.36 5.41
CA SER A 159 -5.44 0.14 4.01
C SER A 159 -4.30 1.06 3.59
N PRO A 160 -3.62 0.74 2.48
CA PRO A 160 -2.81 1.70 1.76
C PRO A 160 -3.57 2.96 1.40
N THR A 161 -2.84 4.04 1.15
CA THR A 161 -3.38 5.22 0.48
C THR A 161 -3.64 4.91 -0.99
N MET A 162 -4.83 5.27 -1.47
CA MET A 162 -5.33 4.96 -2.81
C MET A 162 -5.77 6.21 -3.55
N ALA A 163 -5.52 6.25 -4.86
CA ALA A 163 -6.07 7.26 -5.76
C ALA A 163 -7.48 6.83 -6.19
N LEU A 164 -8.51 7.46 -5.62
CA LEU A 164 -9.93 7.12 -5.81
C LEU A 164 -10.77 8.32 -6.31
N GLU A 165 -10.16 9.22 -7.09
CA GLU A 165 -10.80 10.43 -7.61
C GLU A 165 -11.72 10.20 -8.82
N HIS A 166 -11.65 9.04 -9.45
CA HIS A 166 -12.52 8.70 -10.58
C HIS A 166 -13.99 8.56 -10.16
N ASP A 167 -14.92 8.57 -11.12
CA ASP A 167 -16.38 8.52 -10.92
C ASP A 167 -16.90 9.52 -9.88
N GLY A 168 -16.26 10.71 -9.80
CA GLY A 168 -16.63 11.73 -8.80
C GLY A 168 -16.37 11.29 -7.35
N GLY A 169 -15.38 10.44 -7.14
CA GLY A 169 -14.98 9.92 -5.83
C GLY A 169 -15.87 8.78 -5.32
N LYS A 170 -16.70 8.17 -6.17
CA LYS A 170 -17.48 6.99 -5.78
C LYS A 170 -16.60 5.74 -5.87
N PHE A 171 -16.70 4.89 -4.86
CA PHE A 171 -16.04 3.59 -4.87
C PHE A 171 -16.76 2.59 -3.98
N LYS A 172 -16.48 1.31 -4.22
CA LYS A 172 -17.03 0.20 -3.44
C LYS A 172 -15.90 -0.58 -2.76
N VAL A 173 -16.12 -0.92 -1.50
CA VAL A 173 -15.29 -1.84 -0.73
C VAL A 173 -16.04 -3.14 -0.55
N THR A 174 -15.48 -4.23 -1.02
CA THR A 174 -15.98 -5.59 -0.82
C THR A 174 -15.04 -6.32 0.11
N ILE A 175 -15.56 -6.88 1.19
CA ILE A 175 -14.78 -7.59 2.21
C ILE A 175 -15.32 -9.01 2.33
N GLU A 176 -14.48 -9.99 2.00
CA GLU A 176 -14.71 -11.39 2.33
C GLU A 176 -14.09 -11.66 3.70
N LEU A 177 -14.90 -12.17 4.62
CA LEU A 177 -14.47 -12.41 5.99
C LEU A 177 -15.11 -13.64 6.58
N VAL A 178 -14.45 -14.21 7.60
CA VAL A 178 -14.97 -15.24 8.50
C VAL A 178 -15.23 -14.61 9.85
N ALA A 179 -16.48 -14.59 10.30
CA ALA A 179 -16.87 -13.98 11.54
C ALA A 179 -18.03 -14.74 12.20
N ASN A 180 -18.37 -14.39 13.45
CA ASN A 180 -19.59 -14.86 14.09
C ASN A 180 -20.82 -14.09 13.58
N GLN A 181 -22.00 -14.71 13.75
CA GLN A 181 -23.25 -14.01 13.49
C GLN A 181 -23.43 -12.85 14.48
N GLY A 182 -23.85 -11.70 13.98
CA GLY A 182 -24.10 -10.50 14.79
C GLY A 182 -22.85 -9.61 14.98
N THR A 183 -21.69 -9.99 14.46
CA THR A 183 -20.50 -9.13 14.47
C THR A 183 -20.77 -7.88 13.63
N ILE A 184 -20.45 -6.71 14.16
CA ILE A 184 -20.55 -5.43 13.50
C ILE A 184 -19.18 -5.07 12.92
N LEU A 185 -19.09 -4.96 11.59
CA LEU A 185 -17.93 -4.43 10.93
C LEU A 185 -18.18 -2.97 10.54
N SER A 186 -17.33 -2.08 10.99
CA SER A 186 -17.28 -0.66 10.65
C SER A 186 -16.18 -0.42 9.64
N VAL A 187 -16.50 0.24 8.54
CA VAL A 187 -15.53 0.73 7.56
C VAL A 187 -15.62 2.24 7.49
N ARG A 188 -14.50 2.87 7.74
CA ARG A 188 -14.33 4.33 7.68
C ARG A 188 -13.46 4.66 6.48
N SER A 189 -13.95 5.52 5.61
CA SER A 189 -13.19 6.12 4.52
C SER A 189 -12.78 7.53 4.90
N VAL A 190 -11.50 7.85 4.78
CA VAL A 190 -10.95 9.19 5.01
C VAL A 190 -10.20 9.64 3.76
N ASN A 191 -10.46 10.85 3.29
CA ASN A 191 -9.81 11.40 2.12
C ASN A 191 -8.76 12.47 2.49
N GLY A 192 -7.98 12.91 1.51
CA GLY A 192 -6.91 13.90 1.69
C GLY A 192 -7.38 15.27 2.20
N ASP A 193 -8.66 15.59 2.07
CA ASP A 193 -9.27 16.81 2.64
C ASP A 193 -9.74 16.60 4.11
N GLY A 194 -9.53 15.42 4.67
CA GLY A 194 -10.01 15.04 6.01
C GLY A 194 -11.51 14.77 6.08
N VAL A 195 -12.18 14.61 4.91
CA VAL A 195 -13.61 14.25 4.89
C VAL A 195 -13.76 12.77 5.16
N GLU A 196 -14.52 12.46 6.20
CA GLU A 196 -14.77 11.11 6.66
C GLU A 196 -16.18 10.62 6.31
N GLN A 197 -16.28 9.37 5.89
CA GLN A 197 -17.54 8.63 5.80
C GLN A 197 -17.39 7.31 6.54
N VAL A 198 -18.41 6.95 7.33
CA VAL A 198 -18.43 5.71 8.11
C VAL A 198 -19.65 4.89 7.72
N GLN A 199 -19.44 3.62 7.43
CA GLN A 199 -20.49 2.65 7.20
C GLN A 199 -20.32 1.44 8.12
N ARG A 200 -21.45 0.86 8.55
CA ARG A 200 -21.50 -0.32 9.41
C ARG A 200 -22.38 -1.37 8.79
N GLN A 201 -21.95 -2.62 8.87
CA GLN A 201 -22.75 -3.78 8.52
C GLN A 201 -22.62 -4.87 9.58
N THR A 202 -23.71 -5.60 9.80
CA THR A 202 -23.75 -6.69 10.75
C THR A 202 -23.76 -8.02 10.00
N THR A 203 -22.93 -8.95 10.43
CA THR A 203 -22.87 -10.31 9.88
C THR A 203 -24.17 -11.05 10.14
N THR A 204 -24.73 -11.69 9.12
CA THR A 204 -26.05 -12.34 9.19
C THR A 204 -25.98 -13.82 9.55
N GLN A 205 -24.82 -14.43 9.44
CA GLN A 205 -24.58 -15.86 9.71
C GLN A 205 -23.16 -16.08 10.21
N PRO A 206 -22.89 -17.18 10.93
CA PRO A 206 -21.52 -17.52 11.31
C PRO A 206 -20.75 -18.07 10.10
N GLY A 207 -19.43 -17.88 10.10
CA GLY A 207 -18.53 -18.36 9.04
C GLY A 207 -18.27 -17.36 7.94
N GLY A 208 -17.92 -17.87 6.75
CA GLY A 208 -17.55 -17.04 5.62
C GLY A 208 -18.74 -16.26 5.03
N GLN A 209 -18.55 -14.96 4.79
CA GLN A 209 -19.51 -14.10 4.14
C GLN A 209 -18.84 -12.91 3.48
N THR A 210 -19.60 -12.22 2.61
CA THR A 210 -19.14 -11.02 1.91
C THR A 210 -19.97 -9.82 2.38
N LEU A 211 -19.31 -8.73 2.74
CA LEU A 211 -19.91 -7.44 3.04
C LEU A 211 -19.49 -6.41 2.00
N GLU A 212 -20.42 -5.53 1.62
CA GLU A 212 -20.17 -4.49 0.61
C GLU A 212 -20.48 -3.11 1.19
N PHE A 213 -19.60 -2.14 0.98
CA PHE A 213 -19.69 -0.77 1.46
C PHE A 213 -19.49 0.18 0.29
N GLU A 214 -20.31 1.24 0.19
CA GLU A 214 -20.25 2.22 -0.89
C GLU A 214 -19.91 3.60 -0.33
N PHE A 215 -18.92 4.26 -0.90
CA PHE A 215 -18.44 5.57 -0.49
C PHE A 215 -18.46 6.55 -1.66
N THR A 216 -18.41 7.86 -1.34
CA THR A 216 -18.47 8.94 -2.34
C THR A 216 -17.46 10.05 -2.08
N ASN A 217 -16.51 9.83 -1.18
CA ASN A 217 -15.52 10.81 -0.76
C ASN A 217 -14.10 10.48 -1.25
N GLY A 218 -13.97 9.65 -2.29
CA GLY A 218 -12.68 9.28 -2.87
C GLY A 218 -11.97 10.48 -3.49
N THR A 219 -10.66 10.60 -3.22
CA THR A 219 -9.72 11.56 -3.80
C THR A 219 -8.42 10.84 -4.14
N HIS A 220 -7.42 11.57 -4.64
CA HIS A 220 -6.07 11.02 -4.84
C HIS A 220 -5.45 10.44 -3.56
N GLU A 221 -5.85 10.96 -2.41
CA GLU A 221 -5.42 10.52 -1.08
C GLU A 221 -6.61 9.96 -0.30
N THR A 222 -6.95 8.71 -0.50
CA THR A 222 -8.03 8.06 0.26
C THR A 222 -7.52 6.79 0.90
N TRP A 223 -7.82 6.58 2.16
CA TRP A 223 -7.50 5.37 2.89
C TRP A 223 -8.69 4.89 3.71
N LEU A 224 -8.64 3.63 4.13
CA LEU A 224 -9.71 2.98 4.88
C LEU A 224 -9.22 2.55 6.26
N TYR A 225 -10.11 2.63 7.24
CA TYR A 225 -9.95 2.03 8.54
C TYR A 225 -11.11 1.08 8.81
N MET A 226 -10.80 -0.19 9.02
CA MET A 226 -11.78 -1.27 9.22
C MET A 226 -11.68 -1.77 10.65
N VAL A 227 -12.81 -1.81 11.36
CA VAL A 227 -12.89 -2.15 12.77
C VAL A 227 -13.96 -3.20 12.99
N ASP A 228 -13.59 -4.28 13.67
CA ASP A 228 -14.54 -5.20 14.30
C ASP A 228 -15.03 -4.55 15.60
N GLU A 229 -16.27 -4.05 15.62
CA GLU A 229 -16.89 -3.44 16.80
C GLU A 229 -17.48 -4.51 17.75
N GLY A 230 -17.35 -5.81 17.43
CA GLY A 230 -17.91 -6.91 18.20
C GLY A 230 -19.38 -7.19 17.92
N ILE A 231 -20.05 -7.86 18.85
CA ILE A 231 -21.47 -8.23 18.74
C ILE A 231 -22.30 -7.25 19.56
N GLU A 232 -23.36 -6.71 18.95
CA GLU A 232 -24.25 -5.74 19.58
C GLU A 232 -24.92 -6.35 20.86
N GLY A 233 -24.76 -5.66 21.98
CA GLY A 233 -25.40 -6.05 23.27
C GLY A 233 -24.57 -6.99 24.12
N ASP A 234 -23.36 -7.32 23.75
CA ASP A 234 -22.43 -8.11 24.57
C ASP A 234 -21.60 -7.19 25.48
N ASP A 235 -22.29 -6.54 26.44
CA ASP A 235 -21.68 -5.61 27.42
C ASP A 235 -20.77 -6.31 28.47
N ASP A 236 -20.67 -7.63 28.44
CA ASP A 236 -19.97 -8.40 29.46
C ASP A 236 -18.44 -8.44 29.32
N GLY A 237 -17.87 -7.65 28.42
CA GLY A 237 -16.41 -7.53 28.24
C GLY A 237 -15.74 -8.84 27.78
N GLN A 238 -16.49 -9.78 27.22
CA GLN A 238 -15.99 -11.05 26.71
C GLN A 238 -15.52 -11.00 25.25
N TYR A 239 -15.18 -9.83 24.74
CA TYR A 239 -14.63 -9.66 23.37
C TYR A 239 -13.36 -10.48 23.08
N ALA A 240 -12.84 -11.19 24.06
CA ALA A 240 -11.54 -11.83 24.00
C ALA A 240 -11.43 -13.06 23.09
N ASN A 241 -12.50 -13.49 22.40
CA ASN A 241 -12.44 -14.74 21.63
C ASN A 241 -13.16 -14.72 20.27
N VAL A 242 -13.61 -13.57 19.80
CA VAL A 242 -14.32 -13.49 18.54
C VAL A 242 -13.58 -12.55 17.60
N LEU A 243 -12.63 -13.11 16.87
CA LEU A 243 -11.89 -12.37 15.85
C LEU A 243 -12.64 -12.49 14.52
N SER A 244 -12.88 -11.36 13.86
CA SER A 244 -13.18 -11.36 12.43
C SER A 244 -11.91 -11.57 11.65
N TRP A 245 -11.95 -12.52 10.71
CA TRP A 245 -10.82 -12.86 9.85
C TRP A 245 -11.08 -12.32 8.46
N PHE A 246 -10.30 -11.34 8.03
CA PHE A 246 -10.31 -10.83 6.68
C PHE A 246 -9.61 -11.84 5.76
N ASP A 247 -10.34 -12.34 4.74
CA ASP A 247 -9.85 -13.26 3.73
C ASP A 247 -9.44 -12.50 2.46
N GLN A 248 -10.33 -11.58 2.01
CA GLN A 248 -10.06 -10.72 0.87
C GLN A 248 -10.69 -9.34 1.04
N ILE A 249 -9.98 -8.30 0.62
CA ILE A 249 -10.46 -6.93 0.57
C ILE A 249 -10.25 -6.39 -0.84
N THR A 250 -11.35 -6.02 -1.50
CA THR A 250 -11.32 -5.41 -2.83
C THR A 250 -11.88 -4.00 -2.76
N VAL A 251 -11.12 -3.01 -3.21
CA VAL A 251 -11.58 -1.65 -3.43
C VAL A 251 -11.72 -1.41 -4.92
N SER A 252 -12.90 -1.03 -5.40
CA SER A 252 -13.20 -0.91 -6.82
C SER A 252 -13.91 0.39 -7.18
N GLN A 253 -13.69 0.84 -8.43
CA GLN A 253 -14.36 1.99 -9.02
C GLN A 253 -14.92 1.68 -10.42
N GLU A 254 -15.98 2.41 -10.82
CA GLU A 254 -16.42 2.46 -12.19
C GLU A 254 -15.50 3.39 -12.99
N LEU A 255 -14.84 2.84 -14.01
CA LEU A 255 -13.88 3.57 -14.83
C LEU A 255 -14.31 3.63 -16.29
N GLN A 256 -13.87 4.67 -16.99
CA GLN A 256 -14.15 4.88 -18.42
C GLN A 256 -12.91 4.59 -19.27
N ALA A 257 -13.13 4.29 -20.53
CA ALA A 257 -12.03 4.17 -21.48
C ALA A 257 -11.23 5.49 -21.55
N GLY A 258 -9.93 5.40 -21.34
CA GLY A 258 -9.03 6.55 -21.28
C GLY A 258 -8.64 6.98 -19.86
N ASP A 259 -9.35 6.52 -18.83
CA ASP A 259 -8.93 6.72 -17.44
C ASP A 259 -7.59 6.02 -17.18
N GLU A 260 -6.86 6.53 -16.20
CA GLU A 260 -5.60 5.96 -15.73
C GLU A 260 -5.68 5.71 -14.23
N VAL A 261 -5.47 4.47 -13.83
CA VAL A 261 -5.47 4.05 -12.43
C VAL A 261 -4.03 3.98 -11.95
N LEU A 262 -3.75 4.63 -10.83
CA LEU A 262 -2.47 4.52 -10.13
C LEU A 262 -2.54 3.36 -9.13
N ARG A 263 -1.85 2.26 -9.43
CA ARG A 263 -1.74 1.13 -8.51
C ARG A 263 -0.44 1.18 -7.76
N LEU A 264 -0.51 1.20 -6.44
CA LEU A 264 0.67 1.25 -5.59
C LEU A 264 1.50 -0.02 -5.76
N VAL A 265 2.80 0.14 -5.98
CA VAL A 265 3.78 -0.96 -6.13
C VAL A 265 4.91 -0.89 -5.12
N ASP A 266 5.18 0.30 -4.57
CA ASP A 266 6.18 0.49 -3.52
C ASP A 266 5.94 1.82 -2.80
N ILE A 267 6.42 1.94 -1.57
CA ILE A 267 6.35 3.14 -0.74
C ILE A 267 7.66 3.27 0.06
N ASP A 268 8.12 4.51 0.26
CA ASP A 268 9.08 4.83 1.32
C ASP A 268 8.43 5.86 2.23
N ASP A 269 7.95 5.41 3.36
CA ASP A 269 7.12 6.16 4.29
C ASP A 269 7.89 7.25 5.03
N TYR A 270 9.25 7.19 5.02
CA TYR A 270 10.08 8.22 5.62
C TYR A 270 11.47 8.35 5.01
N ILE A 271 11.67 9.43 4.29
CA ILE A 271 12.98 9.85 3.78
C ILE A 271 13.41 11.12 4.51
N SER A 272 14.41 11.02 5.37
CA SER A 272 14.86 12.17 6.19
C SER A 272 15.51 13.28 5.35
N VAL A 273 15.29 14.53 5.75
CA VAL A 273 16.06 15.65 5.19
C VAL A 273 17.56 15.55 5.62
N PRO A 274 18.52 16.04 4.84
CA PRO A 274 18.37 16.82 3.61
C PRO A 274 18.36 16.02 2.31
N VAL A 275 18.00 14.74 2.36
CA VAL A 275 17.97 13.86 1.18
C VAL A 275 16.92 14.36 0.19
N THR A 276 17.29 14.43 -1.09
CA THR A 276 16.42 14.85 -2.21
C THR A 276 16.45 13.85 -3.38
N SER A 277 16.86 12.63 -3.08
CA SER A 277 16.80 11.51 -4.02
C SER A 277 16.66 10.19 -3.26
N ARG A 278 15.94 9.23 -3.84
CA ARG A 278 15.76 7.89 -3.30
C ARG A 278 15.86 6.85 -4.40
N ARG A 279 16.65 5.81 -4.15
CA ARG A 279 16.74 4.69 -5.06
C ARG A 279 15.72 3.63 -4.67
N PHE A 280 14.98 3.18 -5.67
CA PHE A 280 14.07 2.03 -5.60
C PHE A 280 14.68 0.89 -6.42
N ASP A 281 14.86 -0.25 -5.76
CA ASP A 281 15.45 -1.47 -6.34
C ASP A 281 14.39 -2.58 -6.44
N ASN A 282 14.66 -3.60 -7.25
CA ASN A 282 13.75 -4.74 -7.49
C ASN A 282 12.40 -4.37 -8.10
N MET A 283 12.31 -3.20 -8.72
CA MET A 283 11.11 -2.73 -9.39
C MET A 283 10.74 -3.63 -10.56
N LYS A 284 9.47 -3.86 -10.72
CA LYS A 284 8.88 -4.64 -11.82
C LYS A 284 7.46 -4.15 -12.10
N TYR A 285 6.97 -4.43 -13.28
CA TYR A 285 5.56 -4.19 -13.60
C TYR A 285 4.70 -5.33 -13.04
N LEU A 286 3.80 -5.01 -12.14
CA LEU A 286 2.94 -5.99 -11.45
C LEU A 286 1.58 -6.14 -12.11
N TYR A 287 1.10 -5.06 -12.76
CA TYR A 287 -0.25 -4.97 -13.30
C TYR A 287 -0.28 -4.90 -14.84
N GLY A 288 0.86 -5.14 -15.48
CA GLY A 288 0.97 -5.26 -16.94
C GLY A 288 1.09 -3.93 -17.70
N ALA A 289 1.22 -2.80 -17.01
CA ALA A 289 1.64 -1.55 -17.64
C ALA A 289 3.12 -1.62 -18.03
N LYS A 290 3.58 -0.63 -18.81
CA LYS A 290 4.99 -0.51 -19.22
C LYS A 290 5.61 0.79 -18.71
N GLU A 291 5.02 1.34 -17.68
CA GLU A 291 5.39 2.62 -17.09
C GLU A 291 5.27 2.51 -15.57
N LEU A 292 6.17 3.15 -14.85
CA LEU A 292 6.04 3.46 -13.44
C LEU A 292 5.84 4.97 -13.29
N ALA A 293 5.30 5.36 -12.15
CA ALA A 293 5.18 6.75 -11.79
C ALA A 293 5.50 6.91 -10.31
N TYR A 294 5.89 8.11 -9.88
CA TYR A 294 6.04 8.42 -8.46
C TYR A 294 5.63 9.86 -8.17
N ASP A 295 5.17 10.05 -6.96
CA ASP A 295 4.95 11.34 -6.32
C ASP A 295 5.29 11.24 -4.83
N PHE A 296 5.16 12.33 -4.11
CA PHE A 296 5.47 12.39 -2.69
C PHE A 296 4.80 13.58 -2.03
N TYR A 297 4.70 13.52 -0.72
CA TYR A 297 4.44 14.67 0.11
C TYR A 297 5.59 14.91 1.10
N ALA A 298 5.71 16.15 1.58
CA ALA A 298 6.62 16.51 2.66
C ALA A 298 5.87 16.54 3.99
N ALA A 299 6.55 16.15 5.06
CA ALA A 299 6.03 16.18 6.42
C ALA A 299 6.90 17.04 7.31
N TYR A 300 6.26 17.73 8.24
CA TYR A 300 6.90 18.44 9.34
C TYR A 300 6.22 18.03 10.66
N VAL A 301 6.98 17.42 11.54
CA VAL A 301 6.52 16.99 12.86
C VAL A 301 6.92 18.05 13.88
N TYR A 302 5.97 18.57 14.64
CA TYR A 302 6.24 19.48 15.74
C TYR A 302 5.73 18.90 17.06
N GLU A 303 6.53 19.11 18.05
CA GLU A 303 6.33 18.66 19.40
C GLU A 303 5.42 19.66 20.13
N ASN A 304 4.25 19.20 20.56
CA ASN A 304 3.33 20.01 21.35
C ASN A 304 3.64 19.93 22.84
N ASP A 305 4.06 18.78 23.35
CA ASP A 305 4.44 18.54 24.72
C ASP A 305 5.72 17.70 24.79
N PRO A 306 6.86 18.26 25.29
CA PRO A 306 8.12 17.52 25.42
C PRO A 306 8.05 16.35 26.40
N ASP A 307 7.03 16.28 27.24
CA ASP A 307 6.82 15.20 28.21
C ASP A 307 5.79 14.15 27.73
N ASP A 308 5.12 14.37 26.58
CA ASP A 308 4.15 13.47 26.00
C ASP A 308 4.42 13.22 24.48
N ASP A 309 5.15 12.14 24.18
CA ASP A 309 5.46 11.72 22.81
C ASP A 309 4.21 11.39 21.96
N TRP A 310 3.01 11.38 22.57
CA TRP A 310 1.75 11.07 21.89
C TRP A 310 1.01 12.32 21.39
N ASP A 311 1.46 13.51 21.74
CA ASP A 311 0.76 14.78 21.44
C ASP A 311 1.44 15.59 20.32
N ASP A 312 2.39 14.98 19.58
CA ASP A 312 3.02 15.65 18.44
C ASP A 312 2.03 15.79 17.28
N GLU A 313 1.97 16.96 16.70
CA GLU A 313 1.23 17.22 15.48
C GLU A 313 2.15 17.11 14.26
N THR A 314 1.58 16.69 13.14
CA THR A 314 2.30 16.64 11.86
C THR A 314 1.57 17.45 10.82
N ASP A 315 2.27 18.45 10.26
CA ASP A 315 1.79 19.16 9.08
C ASP A 315 2.26 18.41 7.82
N TYR A 316 1.38 18.27 6.85
CA TYR A 316 1.69 17.67 5.55
C TYR A 316 1.53 18.70 4.43
N SER A 317 2.39 18.60 3.43
CA SER A 317 2.22 19.32 2.18
C SER A 317 1.11 18.70 1.33
N ASN A 318 0.75 19.33 0.23
CA ASN A 318 0.04 18.65 -0.84
C ASN A 318 0.96 17.59 -1.47
N PHE A 319 0.40 16.65 -2.26
CA PHE A 319 1.21 15.78 -3.12
C PHE A 319 1.94 16.58 -4.19
N SER A 320 3.10 16.10 -4.58
CA SER A 320 3.88 16.65 -5.69
C SER A 320 3.19 16.39 -7.04
N ASN A 321 3.76 16.93 -8.10
CA ASN A 321 3.43 16.46 -9.43
C ASN A 321 3.88 15.01 -9.63
N LEU A 322 3.09 14.22 -10.34
CA LEU A 322 3.42 12.86 -10.75
C LEU A 322 4.56 12.87 -11.79
N GLN A 323 5.59 12.06 -11.56
CA GLN A 323 6.67 11.81 -12.51
C GLN A 323 6.54 10.40 -13.06
N LYS A 324 6.55 10.28 -14.39
CA LYS A 324 6.47 9.00 -15.08
C LYS A 324 7.85 8.58 -15.61
N LEU A 325 8.10 7.28 -15.63
CA LEU A 325 9.32 6.68 -16.13
C LEU A 325 9.06 5.29 -16.72
N GLN A 326 9.99 4.82 -17.54
CA GLN A 326 10.00 3.43 -18.03
C GLN A 326 11.31 2.78 -17.62
N LEU A 327 11.24 1.58 -17.04
CA LEU A 327 12.41 0.78 -16.76
C LEU A 327 13.08 0.38 -18.09
N LEU A 328 14.39 0.29 -18.09
CA LEU A 328 15.12 -0.14 -19.29
C LEU A 328 14.73 -1.58 -19.60
N GLN A 329 14.24 -1.80 -20.79
CA GLN A 329 13.96 -3.14 -21.24
C GLN A 329 15.24 -3.74 -21.82
N THR A 330 15.82 -4.73 -21.14
CA THR A 330 16.95 -5.53 -21.66
C THR A 330 16.46 -6.67 -22.55
N GLY A 331 15.48 -6.42 -23.38
CA GLY A 331 14.93 -7.35 -24.34
C GLY A 331 14.93 -6.75 -25.74
N ILE A 332 15.05 -7.55 -26.76
CA ILE A 332 14.81 -7.12 -28.15
C ILE A 332 13.28 -6.91 -28.27
N GLU A 333 12.78 -5.75 -27.79
CA GLU A 333 11.43 -5.32 -28.13
C GLU A 333 11.41 -4.75 -29.54
N GLY A 334 10.42 -5.13 -30.30
CA GLY A 334 10.18 -4.61 -31.66
C GLY A 334 10.59 -5.56 -32.77
N ILE A 335 10.53 -6.86 -32.54
CA ILE A 335 10.39 -7.76 -33.68
C ILE A 335 8.90 -7.72 -34.03
N ASP A 336 8.54 -6.84 -34.97
CA ASP A 336 7.24 -6.92 -35.63
C ASP A 336 6.98 -8.38 -35.99
N THR A 337 5.88 -8.93 -35.50
CA THR A 337 5.40 -10.24 -35.93
C THR A 337 4.91 -10.09 -37.37
N ALA A 338 5.86 -10.02 -38.31
CA ALA A 338 5.52 -10.22 -39.71
C ALA A 338 4.91 -11.61 -39.84
N GLY A 339 3.88 -11.74 -40.64
CA GLY A 339 3.11 -12.98 -40.80
C GLY A 339 3.96 -14.21 -41.04
N ASP A 340 3.34 -15.37 -41.09
CA ASP A 340 3.96 -16.73 -41.14
C ASP A 340 5.09 -16.95 -42.17
N ASP A 341 5.28 -16.04 -43.13
CA ASP A 341 6.30 -16.03 -44.17
C ASP A 341 7.48 -15.06 -43.92
N ALA A 342 7.66 -14.54 -42.71
CA ALA A 342 8.73 -13.60 -42.47
C ALA A 342 10.12 -14.23 -42.65
N PRO A 343 11.06 -13.52 -43.31
CA PRO A 343 12.42 -14.04 -43.56
C PRO A 343 13.17 -14.21 -42.22
N VAL A 344 13.99 -15.25 -42.15
CA VAL A 344 14.90 -15.49 -41.02
C VAL A 344 15.88 -14.32 -40.91
N ARG A 345 16.01 -13.75 -39.72
CA ARG A 345 17.00 -12.72 -39.40
C ARG A 345 17.94 -13.23 -38.30
N TYR A 346 19.20 -12.84 -38.39
CA TYR A 346 20.20 -13.16 -37.40
C TYR A 346 20.74 -11.90 -36.75
N PHE A 347 21.01 -12.00 -35.46
CA PHE A 347 21.62 -10.94 -34.66
C PHE A 347 22.79 -11.53 -33.87
N ASN A 348 23.83 -10.77 -33.64
CA ASN A 348 24.89 -11.16 -32.70
C ASN A 348 24.36 -11.08 -31.24
N LEU A 349 25.18 -11.50 -30.27
CA LEU A 349 24.78 -11.50 -28.85
C LEU A 349 24.61 -10.07 -28.26
N GLN A 350 25.03 -9.04 -29.00
CA GLN A 350 24.83 -7.62 -28.67
C GLN A 350 23.57 -7.03 -29.35
N GLY A 351 22.78 -7.86 -30.04
CA GLY A 351 21.55 -7.42 -30.72
C GLY A 351 21.78 -6.72 -32.06
N VAL A 352 23.00 -6.70 -32.59
CA VAL A 352 23.29 -6.09 -33.89
C VAL A 352 22.90 -7.05 -35.02
N PRO A 353 22.15 -6.60 -36.05
CA PRO A 353 21.76 -7.44 -37.18
C PRO A 353 23.00 -7.95 -37.94
N VAL A 354 22.98 -9.23 -38.32
CA VAL A 354 24.05 -9.87 -39.11
C VAL A 354 23.45 -10.40 -40.41
N ALA A 355 23.87 -9.78 -41.51
CA ALA A 355 23.36 -10.14 -42.84
C ALA A 355 23.91 -11.49 -43.34
N ASN A 356 25.14 -11.80 -43.03
CA ASN A 356 25.82 -13.03 -43.44
C ASN A 356 26.41 -13.73 -42.19
N PRO A 357 25.65 -14.57 -41.52
CA PRO A 357 26.13 -15.28 -40.33
C PRO A 357 27.16 -16.34 -40.70
N GLU A 358 28.25 -16.42 -39.93
CA GLU A 358 29.35 -17.33 -40.14
C GLU A 358 29.11 -18.69 -39.43
N PRO A 359 29.48 -19.83 -40.03
CA PRO A 359 29.42 -21.12 -39.39
C PRO A 359 30.27 -21.20 -38.12
N GLY A 360 29.75 -21.89 -37.10
CA GLY A 360 30.44 -22.08 -35.82
C GLY A 360 30.20 -20.97 -34.79
N GLN A 361 29.62 -19.85 -35.18
CA GLN A 361 29.28 -18.74 -34.29
C GLN A 361 27.89 -18.88 -33.69
N ILE A 362 27.67 -18.21 -32.56
CA ILE A 362 26.36 -18.19 -31.88
C ILE A 362 25.63 -16.90 -32.24
N TYR A 363 24.37 -17.05 -32.67
CA TYR A 363 23.48 -15.95 -33.05
C TYR A 363 22.11 -16.07 -32.35
N ILE A 364 21.40 -14.95 -32.29
CA ILE A 364 19.98 -14.93 -32.03
C ILE A 364 19.27 -15.00 -33.38
N ARG A 365 18.56 -16.07 -33.64
CA ARG A 365 17.73 -16.26 -34.82
C ARG A 365 16.31 -15.81 -34.51
N THR A 366 15.74 -14.97 -35.39
CA THR A 366 14.35 -14.55 -35.29
C THR A 366 13.60 -14.94 -36.56
N GLN A 367 12.42 -15.53 -36.39
CA GLN A 367 11.51 -15.87 -37.46
C GLN A 367 10.08 -15.99 -36.89
N ASN A 368 9.09 -15.40 -37.55
CA ASN A 368 7.68 -15.43 -37.15
C ASN A 368 7.45 -15.03 -35.68
N GLY A 369 8.10 -13.95 -35.25
CA GLY A 369 8.01 -13.46 -33.87
C GLY A 369 8.65 -14.34 -32.79
N ARG A 370 9.31 -15.44 -33.17
CA ARG A 370 10.04 -16.31 -32.22
C ARG A 370 11.53 -16.05 -32.29
N CYS A 371 12.14 -15.94 -31.12
CA CYS A 371 13.58 -15.81 -30.97
C CYS A 371 14.18 -17.11 -30.45
N SER A 372 15.28 -17.53 -31.00
CA SER A 372 16.04 -18.68 -30.53
C SER A 372 17.55 -18.44 -30.61
N LYS A 373 18.30 -18.91 -29.62
CA LYS A 373 19.76 -18.94 -29.69
C LYS A 373 20.17 -20.12 -30.54
N VAL A 374 20.88 -19.87 -31.63
CA VAL A 374 21.33 -20.91 -32.57
C VAL A 374 22.86 -20.83 -32.72
N ARG A 375 23.46 -21.96 -32.97
CA ARG A 375 24.85 -22.07 -33.46
C ARG A 375 24.76 -22.59 -34.90
N LEU A 376 25.29 -21.82 -35.82
CA LEU A 376 25.31 -22.18 -37.24
C LEU A 376 26.51 -23.04 -37.56
#